data_f7120fff9e8fb7c640c16189c6d46109
#
_entry.id   f7120fff9e8fb7c640c16189c6d46109
#
_cell.length_a   1.000
_cell.length_b   1.000
_cell.length_c   1.000
_cell.angle_alpha   90.00
_cell.angle_beta   90.00
_cell.angle_gamma   90.00
#
_symmetry.space_group_name_H-M   'P 1'
#
loop_
_entity.id
_entity.type
_entity.pdbx_description
1 polymer ?
#
loop_
_entity_poly.entity_id
_entity_poly.type
_entity_poly.pdbx_seq_one_letter_code
_entity_poly.pdbx_strand_id
1 'polypeptide(L)'
;MATRKKRTPTRRARPAARKPARPQRQQPETTRFRSIAPAYTVNDLQRSLVFYRDVLGFHPGDRWEDGGRLVGLELKAGSVSFNINQDDFAKGRDRVKGVGLRLYCLSQQDVDTLAMRIRGRGGRLDQEPHDTEWGTRAFSVTDPDGYKLTIFNEK
;
A
#
# COMPACT_ATOMS: atom_id res chain seq x y z
N MET A 1 -47.59 -49.57 40.26
CA MET A 1 -46.72 -49.55 39.07
C MET A 1 -45.96 -48.25 39.02
N ALA A 2 -44.62 -48.22 39.29
CA ALA A 2 -43.84 -47.04 39.40
C ALA A 2 -43.03 -46.86 38.11
N THR A 3 -43.24 -45.75 37.41
CA THR A 3 -42.61 -45.41 36.13
C THR A 3 -41.22 -44.83 36.38
N ARG A 4 -40.18 -45.53 35.98
CA ARG A 4 -38.76 -45.15 36.11
C ARG A 4 -38.35 -44.20 35.01
N LYS A 5 -38.15 -42.88 35.32
CA LYS A 5 -37.64 -41.87 34.40
C LYS A 5 -36.15 -42.15 34.06
N LYS A 6 -35.85 -42.36 32.78
CA LYS A 6 -34.49 -42.48 32.23
C LYS A 6 -33.81 -41.12 32.28
N ARG A 7 -32.68 -41.03 33.00
CA ARG A 7 -31.81 -39.84 33.02
C ARG A 7 -30.89 -39.85 31.76
N THR A 8 -31.00 -38.84 30.95
CA THR A 8 -30.13 -38.60 29.79
C THR A 8 -28.73 -38.16 30.27
N PRO A 9 -27.62 -38.71 29.74
CA PRO A 9 -26.30 -38.31 30.16
C PRO A 9 -25.94 -36.93 29.58
N THR A 10 -25.59 -36.01 30.48
CA THR A 10 -25.10 -34.66 30.12
C THR A 10 -23.71 -34.77 29.49
N ARG A 11 -23.60 -34.38 28.24
CA ARG A 11 -22.34 -34.30 27.47
C ARG A 11 -21.41 -33.26 28.09
N ARG A 12 -20.36 -33.71 28.79
CA ARG A 12 -19.30 -32.81 29.30
C ARG A 12 -18.70 -32.02 28.13
N ALA A 13 -18.76 -30.68 28.22
CA ALA A 13 -18.12 -29.81 27.26
C ALA A 13 -16.59 -29.99 27.28
N ARG A 14 -15.99 -30.25 26.11
CA ARG A 14 -14.54 -30.29 25.97
C ARG A 14 -13.97 -28.90 26.30
N PRO A 15 -12.88 -28.81 27.10
CA PRO A 15 -12.23 -27.51 27.35
C PRO A 15 -11.72 -26.95 26.03
N ALA A 16 -12.02 -25.67 25.76
CA ALA A 16 -11.52 -24.95 24.60
C ALA A 16 -9.99 -24.96 24.59
N ALA A 17 -9.39 -25.43 23.49
CA ALA A 17 -7.95 -25.41 23.33
C ALA A 17 -7.43 -23.96 23.47
N ARG A 18 -6.56 -23.72 24.44
CA ARG A 18 -5.87 -22.43 24.60
C ARG A 18 -5.09 -22.13 23.32
N LYS A 19 -5.39 -20.98 22.68
CA LYS A 19 -4.57 -20.48 21.57
C LYS A 19 -3.11 -20.39 22.01
N PRO A 20 -2.14 -20.85 21.20
CA PRO A 20 -0.73 -20.73 21.55
C PRO A 20 -0.40 -19.26 21.81
N ALA A 21 0.34 -18.99 22.89
CA ALA A 21 0.81 -17.66 23.21
C ALA A 21 1.67 -17.14 22.05
N ARG A 22 1.42 -15.90 21.60
CA ARG A 22 2.28 -15.24 20.61
C ARG A 22 3.70 -15.21 21.15
N PRO A 23 4.71 -15.58 20.33
CA PRO A 23 6.10 -15.48 20.78
C PRO A 23 6.39 -14.06 21.24
N GLN A 24 6.97 -13.92 22.45
CA GLN A 24 7.41 -12.63 22.95
C GLN A 24 8.50 -12.07 22.01
N ARG A 25 8.31 -10.82 21.56
CA ARG A 25 9.33 -10.12 20.78
C ARG A 25 10.58 -9.94 21.66
N GLN A 26 11.71 -10.50 21.23
CA GLN A 26 13.02 -10.33 21.88
C GLN A 26 13.71 -8.99 21.54
N GLN A 27 13.01 -8.08 20.85
CA GLN A 27 13.55 -6.76 20.51
C GLN A 27 13.32 -5.76 21.64
N PRO A 28 14.24 -4.81 21.85
CA PRO A 28 14.05 -3.74 22.81
C PRO A 28 12.74 -2.98 22.55
N GLU A 29 12.20 -2.36 23.60
CA GLU A 29 10.97 -1.60 23.47
C GLU A 29 11.19 -0.39 22.55
N THR A 30 10.41 -0.32 21.47
CA THR A 30 10.48 0.76 20.48
C THR A 30 9.10 1.38 20.35
N THR A 31 9.04 2.59 19.78
CA THR A 31 7.77 3.18 19.36
C THR A 31 7.05 2.22 18.41
N ARG A 32 5.76 2.00 18.64
CA ARG A 32 4.95 1.03 17.90
C ARG A 32 3.93 1.75 17.04
N PHE A 33 4.17 1.80 15.75
CA PHE A 33 3.19 2.25 14.76
C PHE A 33 2.37 1.08 14.24
N ARG A 34 1.14 1.32 13.87
CA ARG A 34 0.30 0.35 13.15
C ARG A 34 0.55 0.42 11.66
N SER A 35 0.73 1.63 11.14
CA SER A 35 1.02 1.90 9.73
C SER A 35 1.76 3.23 9.60
N ILE A 36 2.40 3.41 8.46
CA ILE A 36 2.94 4.69 8.00
C ILE A 36 2.33 4.94 6.63
N ALA A 37 1.75 6.11 6.42
CA ALA A 37 1.25 6.55 5.13
C ALA A 37 2.04 7.78 4.69
N PRO A 38 2.89 7.68 3.66
CA PRO A 38 3.54 8.85 3.06
C PRO A 38 2.50 9.81 2.48
N ALA A 39 2.78 11.10 2.53
CA ALA A 39 1.95 12.13 1.92
C ALA A 39 2.79 12.94 0.94
N TYR A 40 2.36 13.02 -0.32
CA TYR A 40 3.02 13.76 -1.38
C TYR A 40 2.25 15.03 -1.70
N THR A 41 2.98 16.11 -1.98
CA THR A 41 2.41 17.32 -2.54
C THR A 41 2.64 17.33 -4.04
N VAL A 42 1.57 17.39 -4.83
CA VAL A 42 1.61 17.32 -6.30
C VAL A 42 1.18 18.65 -6.93
N ASN A 43 1.71 18.96 -8.11
CA ASN A 43 1.37 20.18 -8.82
C ASN A 43 -0.04 20.18 -9.39
N ASP A 44 -0.48 19.01 -9.82
CA ASP A 44 -1.83 18.78 -10.39
C ASP A 44 -2.38 17.45 -9.85
N LEU A 45 -3.31 17.58 -8.92
CA LEU A 45 -3.91 16.44 -8.23
C LEU A 45 -4.66 15.52 -9.21
N GLN A 46 -5.32 16.09 -10.22
CA GLN A 46 -6.07 15.30 -11.19
C GLN A 46 -5.13 14.51 -12.12
N ARG A 47 -4.05 15.12 -12.56
CA ARG A 47 -3.02 14.48 -13.37
C ARG A 47 -2.36 13.32 -12.60
N SER A 48 -2.04 13.55 -11.34
CA SER A 48 -1.46 12.51 -10.48
C SER A 48 -2.45 11.39 -10.22
N LEU A 49 -3.74 11.71 -9.96
CA LEU A 49 -4.79 10.71 -9.80
C LEU A 49 -4.91 9.81 -11.04
N VAL A 50 -4.92 10.37 -12.24
CA VAL A 50 -4.96 9.61 -13.50
C VAL A 50 -3.76 8.67 -13.58
N PHE A 51 -2.55 9.16 -13.30
CA PHE A 51 -1.35 8.34 -13.31
C PHE A 51 -1.43 7.16 -12.33
N TYR A 52 -1.74 7.42 -11.07
CA TYR A 52 -1.78 6.36 -10.07
C TYR A 52 -2.93 5.38 -10.28
N ARG A 53 -4.13 5.87 -10.63
CA ARG A 53 -5.32 5.04 -10.83
C ARG A 53 -5.28 4.29 -12.16
N ASP A 54 -5.08 4.99 -13.27
CA ASP A 54 -5.30 4.43 -14.61
C ASP A 54 -4.04 3.76 -15.14
N VAL A 55 -2.85 4.30 -14.84
CA VAL A 55 -1.58 3.73 -15.30
C VAL A 55 -1.06 2.68 -14.32
N LEU A 56 -0.90 3.03 -13.04
CA LEU A 56 -0.37 2.10 -12.04
C LEU A 56 -1.41 1.12 -11.49
N GLY A 57 -2.71 1.45 -11.55
CA GLY A 57 -3.80 0.60 -11.09
C GLY A 57 -4.06 0.68 -9.60
N PHE A 58 -3.77 1.82 -8.99
CA PHE A 58 -4.10 2.07 -7.58
C PHE A 58 -5.56 2.44 -7.43
N HIS A 59 -6.14 2.16 -6.29
CA HIS A 59 -7.53 2.47 -6.00
C HIS A 59 -7.64 3.75 -5.17
N PRO A 60 -8.43 4.77 -5.61
CA PRO A 60 -8.72 5.94 -4.79
C PRO A 60 -9.49 5.56 -3.52
N GLY A 61 -9.02 6.02 -2.37
CA GLY A 61 -9.65 5.88 -1.07
C GLY A 61 -10.35 7.15 -0.62
N ASP A 62 -10.08 7.56 0.62
CA ASP A 62 -10.67 8.75 1.23
C ASP A 62 -10.28 10.03 0.46
N ARG A 63 -11.20 11.00 0.44
CA ARG A 63 -11.06 12.26 -0.30
C ARG A 63 -11.15 13.42 0.68
N TRP A 64 -10.32 14.43 0.48
CA TRP A 64 -10.35 15.66 1.26
C TRP A 64 -10.73 16.82 0.36
N GLU A 65 -11.73 17.58 0.77
CA GLU A 65 -12.28 18.70 0.02
C GLU A 65 -12.24 19.97 0.86
N ASP A 66 -11.93 21.08 0.21
CA ASP A 66 -12.01 22.41 0.78
C ASP A 66 -12.85 23.28 -0.15
N GLY A 67 -13.93 23.90 0.38
CA GLY A 67 -14.86 24.69 -0.40
C GLY A 67 -15.47 23.97 -1.62
N GLY A 68 -15.67 22.64 -1.54
CA GLY A 68 -16.17 21.81 -2.64
C GLY A 68 -15.12 21.46 -3.70
N ARG A 69 -13.87 21.83 -3.48
CA ARG A 69 -12.72 21.49 -4.34
C ARG A 69 -11.92 20.35 -3.72
N LEU A 70 -11.61 19.33 -4.50
CA LEU A 70 -10.73 18.25 -4.08
C LEU A 70 -9.30 18.80 -3.85
N VAL A 71 -8.80 18.66 -2.62
CA VAL A 71 -7.46 19.14 -2.22
C VAL A 71 -6.52 18.00 -1.87
N GLY A 72 -7.02 16.78 -1.73
CA GLY A 72 -6.21 15.60 -1.49
C GLY A 72 -7.02 14.32 -1.54
N LEU A 73 -6.33 13.20 -1.64
CA LEU A 73 -6.95 11.87 -1.57
C LEU A 73 -5.95 10.81 -1.15
N GLU A 74 -6.49 9.73 -0.61
CA GLU A 74 -5.76 8.50 -0.37
C GLU A 74 -5.71 7.64 -1.63
N LEU A 75 -4.57 6.99 -1.86
CA LEU A 75 -4.36 6.00 -2.90
C LEU A 75 -3.98 4.67 -2.25
N LYS A 76 -4.67 3.61 -2.62
CA LYS A 76 -4.50 2.25 -2.08
C LYS A 76 -3.94 1.29 -3.12
N ALA A 77 -2.97 0.49 -2.70
CA ALA A 77 -2.40 -0.61 -3.48
C ALA A 77 -2.27 -1.85 -2.59
N GLY A 78 -3.26 -2.76 -2.65
CA GLY A 78 -3.35 -3.88 -1.73
C GLY A 78 -3.53 -3.42 -0.28
N SER A 79 -2.61 -3.81 0.61
CA SER A 79 -2.64 -3.47 2.04
C SER A 79 -1.93 -2.15 2.39
N VAL A 80 -1.35 -1.46 1.40
CA VAL A 80 -0.62 -0.21 1.62
C VAL A 80 -1.36 0.97 1.03
N SER A 81 -1.17 2.14 1.62
CA SER A 81 -1.72 3.38 1.11
C SER A 81 -0.74 4.53 1.30
N PHE A 82 -0.94 5.58 0.51
CA PHE A 82 -0.31 6.87 0.67
C PHE A 82 -1.26 7.97 0.19
N ASN A 83 -0.94 9.22 0.55
CA ASN A 83 -1.78 10.37 0.27
C ASN A 83 -1.14 11.26 -0.79
N ILE A 84 -1.95 11.84 -1.67
CA ILE A 84 -1.54 12.91 -2.55
C ILE A 84 -2.37 14.16 -2.26
N ASN A 85 -1.69 15.31 -2.16
CA ASN A 85 -2.30 16.59 -1.83
C ASN A 85 -1.96 17.63 -2.90
N GLN A 86 -2.93 18.47 -3.26
CA GLN A 86 -2.72 19.59 -4.16
C GLN A 86 -1.75 20.59 -3.53
N ASP A 87 -0.74 21.01 -4.26
CA ASP A 87 0.13 22.12 -3.84
C ASP A 87 -0.65 23.44 -3.86
N ASP A 88 -0.54 24.20 -2.79
CA ASP A 88 -1.08 25.58 -2.67
C ASP A 88 -0.18 26.62 -3.35
N PHE A 89 0.99 26.20 -3.81
CA PHE A 89 2.04 27.01 -4.42
C PHE A 89 2.57 28.16 -3.54
N ALA A 90 2.31 28.14 -2.25
CA ALA A 90 2.83 29.16 -1.33
C ALA A 90 4.37 29.24 -1.30
N LYS A 91 5.04 28.13 -1.67
CA LYS A 91 6.51 28.03 -1.76
C LYS A 91 7.05 28.11 -3.20
N GLY A 92 6.26 28.66 -4.12
CA GLY A 92 6.60 28.80 -5.55
C GLY A 92 6.13 27.62 -6.41
N ARG A 93 5.81 27.95 -7.69
CA ARG A 93 5.33 26.97 -8.67
C ARG A 93 6.42 26.07 -9.23
N ASP A 94 7.65 26.58 -9.28
CA ASP A 94 8.81 25.92 -9.88
C ASP A 94 9.55 24.98 -8.91
N ARG A 95 8.97 24.74 -7.74
CA ARG A 95 9.57 23.87 -6.73
C ARG A 95 9.69 22.45 -7.26
N VAL A 96 10.93 21.95 -7.34
CA VAL A 96 11.22 20.56 -7.70
C VAL A 96 10.68 19.61 -6.61
N LYS A 97 9.91 18.61 -7.02
CA LYS A 97 9.33 17.60 -6.14
C LYS A 97 10.03 16.25 -6.31
N GLY A 98 9.80 15.32 -5.40
CA GLY A 98 10.35 13.98 -5.46
C GLY A 98 11.85 13.84 -5.20
N VAL A 99 12.56 14.95 -4.96
CA VAL A 99 14.00 14.91 -4.70
C VAL A 99 14.30 14.26 -3.34
N GLY A 100 15.20 13.28 -3.35
CA GLY A 100 15.62 12.58 -2.11
C GLY A 100 14.60 11.58 -1.57
N LEU A 101 13.46 11.39 -2.24
CA LEU A 101 12.44 10.42 -1.84
C LEU A 101 12.29 9.33 -2.92
N ARG A 102 12.34 8.08 -2.47
CA ARG A 102 12.01 6.91 -3.29
C ARG A 102 11.14 5.96 -2.47
N LEU A 103 10.10 5.44 -3.07
CA LEU A 103 9.31 4.35 -2.50
C LEU A 103 9.82 3.01 -3.02
N TYR A 104 10.09 2.10 -2.09
CA TYR A 104 10.35 0.70 -2.39
C TYR A 104 9.07 -0.09 -2.14
N CYS A 105 8.49 -0.63 -3.20
CA CYS A 105 7.21 -1.30 -3.20
C CYS A 105 7.42 -2.80 -3.43
N LEU A 106 7.38 -3.60 -2.36
CA LEU A 106 7.39 -5.05 -2.47
C LEU A 106 6.04 -5.53 -3.01
N SER A 107 6.06 -6.11 -4.20
CA SER A 107 4.88 -6.61 -4.89
C SER A 107 4.63 -8.08 -4.59
N GLN A 108 3.36 -8.44 -4.41
CA GLN A 108 2.90 -9.84 -4.40
C GLN A 108 2.60 -10.36 -5.81
N GLN A 109 2.64 -9.48 -6.82
CA GLN A 109 2.40 -9.81 -8.21
C GLN A 109 3.74 -9.91 -8.94
N ASP A 110 3.76 -10.69 -10.01
CA ASP A 110 4.92 -10.81 -10.89
C ASP A 110 5.32 -9.46 -11.50
N VAL A 111 6.58 -9.12 -11.35
CA VAL A 111 7.13 -7.79 -11.70
C VAL A 111 7.11 -7.56 -13.21
N ASP A 112 7.41 -8.58 -14.01
CA ASP A 112 7.39 -8.47 -15.47
C ASP A 112 5.96 -8.24 -15.99
N THR A 113 5.00 -8.98 -15.43
CA THR A 113 3.57 -8.81 -15.73
C THR A 113 3.06 -7.41 -15.37
N LEU A 114 3.47 -6.88 -14.21
CA LEU A 114 3.13 -5.51 -13.80
C LEU A 114 3.71 -4.47 -14.76
N ALA A 115 4.98 -4.61 -15.12
CA ALA A 115 5.65 -3.72 -16.06
C ALA A 115 4.97 -3.69 -17.43
N MET A 116 4.61 -4.88 -17.98
CA MET A 116 3.84 -4.98 -19.23
C MET A 116 2.48 -4.29 -19.12
N ARG A 117 1.76 -4.47 -18.00
CA ARG A 117 0.45 -3.85 -17.78
C ARG A 117 0.55 -2.34 -17.71
N ILE A 118 1.55 -1.80 -17.01
CA ILE A 118 1.79 -0.36 -16.92
C ILE A 118 2.07 0.23 -18.28
N ARG A 119 2.92 -0.41 -19.09
CA ARG A 119 3.17 0.03 -20.47
C ARG A 119 1.91 -0.03 -21.35
N GLY A 120 1.15 -1.09 -21.27
CA GLY A 120 -0.10 -1.25 -22.01
C GLY A 120 -1.15 -0.17 -21.68
N ARG A 121 -1.01 0.50 -20.54
CA ARG A 121 -1.81 1.65 -20.08
C ARG A 121 -1.15 3.00 -20.40
N GLY A 122 -0.10 3.02 -21.22
CA GLY A 122 0.62 4.24 -21.59
C GLY A 122 1.65 4.73 -20.57
N GLY A 123 1.96 3.93 -19.54
CA GLY A 123 3.01 4.23 -18.59
C GLY A 123 4.42 4.05 -19.16
N ARG A 124 5.32 4.94 -18.77
CA ARG A 124 6.74 4.86 -19.10
C ARG A 124 7.52 4.32 -17.89
N LEU A 125 8.37 3.33 -18.12
CA LEU A 125 9.31 2.85 -17.12
C LEU A 125 10.62 3.66 -17.21
N ASP A 126 11.19 4.01 -16.06
CA ASP A 126 12.53 4.61 -15.99
C ASP A 126 13.59 3.53 -16.18
N GLN A 127 13.31 2.34 -15.67
CA GLN A 127 14.15 1.18 -15.74
C GLN A 127 13.29 -0.07 -15.97
N GLU A 128 13.72 -0.89 -16.94
CA GLU A 128 13.06 -2.15 -17.28
C GLU A 128 13.20 -3.19 -16.16
N PRO A 129 12.31 -4.20 -16.13
CA PRO A 129 12.48 -5.32 -15.21
C PRO A 129 13.85 -5.97 -15.35
N HIS A 130 14.61 -6.02 -14.28
CA HIS A 130 15.96 -6.57 -14.21
C HIS A 130 16.18 -7.23 -12.86
N ASP A 131 17.15 -8.11 -12.83
CA ASP A 131 17.64 -8.74 -11.60
C ASP A 131 18.58 -7.80 -10.88
N THR A 132 18.37 -7.63 -9.59
CA THR A 132 19.21 -6.80 -8.73
C THR A 132 20.30 -7.64 -8.07
N GLU A 133 21.38 -7.00 -7.63
CA GLU A 133 22.49 -7.63 -6.91
C GLU A 133 22.07 -8.26 -5.57
N TRP A 134 20.95 -7.79 -5.00
CA TRP A 134 20.41 -8.32 -3.75
C TRP A 134 19.36 -9.43 -3.92
N GLY A 135 19.29 -10.03 -5.11
CA GLY A 135 18.44 -11.21 -5.32
C GLY A 135 16.96 -10.92 -5.51
N THR A 136 16.61 -9.67 -5.85
CA THR A 136 15.24 -9.30 -6.23
C THR A 136 15.12 -9.05 -7.73
N ARG A 137 13.90 -9.08 -8.25
CA ARG A 137 13.60 -8.58 -9.59
C ARG A 137 12.82 -7.28 -9.47
N ALA A 138 13.23 -6.23 -10.18
CA ALA A 138 12.71 -4.88 -10.00
C ALA A 138 12.60 -4.09 -11.29
N PHE A 139 11.67 -3.12 -11.32
CA PHE A 139 11.64 -2.02 -12.28
C PHE A 139 11.32 -0.71 -11.56
N SER A 140 11.47 0.43 -12.24
CA SER A 140 11.15 1.71 -11.64
C SER A 140 10.32 2.59 -12.57
N VAL A 141 9.49 3.42 -11.94
CA VAL A 141 8.66 4.45 -12.59
C VAL A 141 8.79 5.75 -11.83
N THR A 142 8.64 6.86 -12.53
CA THR A 142 8.55 8.21 -11.93
C THR A 142 7.17 8.78 -12.23
N ASP A 143 6.53 9.34 -11.21
CA ASP A 143 5.25 10.00 -11.35
C ASP A 143 5.38 11.37 -12.05
N PRO A 144 4.25 12.04 -12.41
CA PRO A 144 4.29 13.33 -13.10
C PRO A 144 5.02 14.45 -12.37
N ASP A 145 5.20 14.35 -11.05
CA ASP A 145 5.86 15.35 -10.21
C ASP A 145 7.29 14.96 -9.79
N GLY A 146 7.79 13.81 -10.25
CA GLY A 146 9.17 13.37 -9.99
C GLY A 146 9.33 12.42 -8.82
N TYR A 147 8.25 11.93 -8.21
CA TYR A 147 8.31 10.91 -7.16
C TYR A 147 8.60 9.54 -7.76
N LYS A 148 9.65 8.88 -7.25
CA LYS A 148 10.14 7.61 -7.79
C LYS A 148 9.61 6.43 -7.00
N LEU A 149 9.07 5.44 -7.72
CA LEU A 149 8.67 4.15 -7.19
C LEU A 149 9.57 3.07 -7.79
N THR A 150 10.18 2.25 -6.94
CA THR A 150 10.85 1.00 -7.33
C THR A 150 9.95 -0.14 -6.90
N ILE A 151 9.44 -0.89 -7.86
CA ILE A 151 8.54 -2.02 -7.65
C ILE A 151 9.35 -3.29 -7.83
N PHE A 152 9.31 -4.16 -6.83
CA PHE A 152 10.14 -5.36 -6.81
C PHE A 152 9.43 -6.55 -6.16
N ASN A 153 9.91 -7.75 -6.43
CA ASN A 153 9.56 -8.96 -5.70
C ASN A 153 10.83 -9.72 -5.30
N GLU A 154 10.70 -10.55 -4.28
CA GLU A 154 11.71 -11.54 -3.93
C GLU A 154 11.65 -12.68 -4.97
N LYS A 155 12.81 -13.25 -5.28
CA LYS A 155 12.93 -14.42 -6.16
C LYS A 155 12.66 -15.72 -5.41
#